data_8ff72e6dc81bc20b8633955e3ff954ab
#
_entry.id   8ff72e6dc81bc20b8633955e3ff954ab
#
_cell.length_a   1.000
_cell.length_b   1.000
_cell.length_c   1.000
_cell.angle_alpha   90.00
_cell.angle_beta   90.00
_cell.angle_gamma   90.00
#
_symmetry.space_group_name_H-M   'P 1'
#
loop_
_entity.id
_entity.type
_entity.pdbx_description
1 polymer ?
#
loop_
_entity_poly.entity_id
_entity_poly.type
_entity_poly.pdbx_seq_one_letter_code
_entity_poly.pdbx_strand_id
1 'polypeptide(L)'
;MPVSAAAYADALIGRTETPWGAVDGLGADAVTLNPLLGEDSLEPFVDAAAAAAAGLFVLVRPSNPGAADFLDADTGAGPLHERIARVVDGLADRLAGSGAFSGAGAVIGATEPRFLDRLRELMPRAIFLLPGVGAQGGSAAALGGAFAGPGSALVTASRSIASAPDPAVAAEELRAQVWSIAGG
;
A
#
# COMPACT_ATOMS: atom_id res chain seq x y z
N MET A 1 16.42 -5.62 -15.81
CA MET A 1 15.42 -4.80 -15.10
C MET A 1 15.93 -4.19 -13.77
N PRO A 2 16.92 -4.76 -13.05
CA PRO A 2 17.40 -4.15 -11.79
C PRO A 2 17.87 -2.70 -11.92
N VAL A 3 18.53 -2.35 -13.03
CA VAL A 3 19.06 -1.00 -13.26
C VAL A 3 17.96 0.07 -13.30
N SER A 4 16.84 -0.19 -13.99
CA SER A 4 15.72 0.77 -14.02
C SER A 4 15.02 0.89 -12.67
N ALA A 5 14.85 -0.24 -11.96
CA ALA A 5 14.26 -0.24 -10.63
C ALA A 5 15.12 0.55 -9.62
N ALA A 6 16.45 0.38 -9.69
CA ALA A 6 17.39 1.16 -8.87
C ALA A 6 17.30 2.66 -9.16
N ALA A 7 17.29 3.05 -10.44
CA ALA A 7 17.16 4.46 -10.81
C ALA A 7 15.86 5.11 -10.33
N TYR A 8 14.74 4.36 -10.35
CA TYR A 8 13.48 4.85 -9.77
C TYR A 8 13.53 4.91 -8.25
N ALA A 9 14.13 3.93 -7.58
CA ALA A 9 14.28 3.93 -6.12
C ALA A 9 15.13 5.13 -5.66
N ASP A 10 16.26 5.38 -6.34
CA ASP A 10 17.13 6.54 -6.08
C ASP A 10 16.38 7.86 -6.30
N ALA A 11 15.63 7.98 -7.41
CA ALA A 11 14.89 9.19 -7.73
C ALA A 11 13.76 9.50 -6.76
N LEU A 12 13.11 8.49 -6.19
CA LEU A 12 11.93 8.67 -5.34
C LEU A 12 12.29 8.73 -3.85
N ILE A 13 13.19 7.87 -3.39
CA ILE A 13 13.50 7.67 -1.97
C ILE A 13 14.96 7.99 -1.67
N GLY A 14 15.88 7.51 -2.52
CA GLY A 14 17.32 7.50 -2.27
C GLY A 14 18.01 8.75 -2.82
N ARG A 15 19.21 8.52 -3.35
CA ARG A 15 20.06 9.55 -3.95
C ARG A 15 20.85 8.97 -5.12
N THR A 16 21.22 9.81 -6.05
CA THR A 16 22.00 9.44 -7.24
C THR A 16 23.41 10.03 -7.14
N GLU A 17 24.44 9.18 -7.22
CA GLU A 17 25.83 9.64 -7.33
C GLU A 17 26.10 10.14 -8.75
N THR A 18 26.69 11.33 -8.83
CA THR A 18 27.08 11.95 -10.11
C THR A 18 28.55 12.39 -10.06
N PRO A 19 29.19 12.67 -11.22
CA PRO A 19 30.54 13.20 -11.24
C PRO A 19 30.73 14.54 -10.52
N TRP A 20 29.64 15.23 -10.21
CA TRP A 20 29.63 16.54 -9.53
C TRP A 20 29.16 16.46 -8.08
N GLY A 21 28.98 15.24 -7.54
CA GLY A 21 28.47 14.97 -6.20
C GLY A 21 27.14 14.25 -6.22
N ALA A 22 26.65 13.88 -5.04
CA ALA A 22 25.39 13.20 -4.88
C ALA A 22 24.21 14.18 -5.02
N VAL A 23 23.14 13.72 -5.67
CA VAL A 23 21.87 14.44 -5.81
C VAL A 23 20.78 13.64 -5.10
N ASP A 24 20.11 14.28 -4.15
CA ASP A 24 19.00 13.64 -3.42
C ASP A 24 17.80 13.47 -4.34
N GLY A 25 17.07 12.35 -4.15
CA GLY A 25 15.78 12.10 -4.79
C GLY A 25 14.67 12.99 -4.20
N LEU A 26 13.41 12.62 -4.45
CA LEU A 26 12.25 13.36 -3.95
C LEU A 26 12.10 13.29 -2.42
N GLY A 27 12.77 12.36 -1.74
CA GLY A 27 12.64 12.16 -0.30
C GLY A 27 11.23 11.71 0.10
N ALA A 28 10.61 10.84 -0.70
CA ALA A 28 9.28 10.35 -0.40
C ALA A 28 9.28 9.48 0.85
N ASP A 29 8.32 9.69 1.76
CA ASP A 29 8.13 8.85 2.95
C ASP A 29 7.63 7.46 2.60
N ALA A 30 6.93 7.30 1.48
CA ALA A 30 6.52 6.00 0.94
C ALA A 30 6.25 6.07 -0.57
N VAL A 31 6.39 4.93 -1.26
CA VAL A 31 6.10 4.81 -2.70
C VAL A 31 5.22 3.60 -2.98
N THR A 32 4.41 3.70 -4.04
CA THR A 32 3.57 2.60 -4.52
C THR A 32 4.28 1.85 -5.64
N LEU A 33 4.29 0.51 -5.57
CA LEU A 33 5.00 -0.37 -6.50
C LEU A 33 4.09 -1.41 -7.13
N ASN A 34 4.35 -1.72 -8.40
CA ASN A 34 3.73 -2.85 -9.10
C ASN A 34 4.68 -4.06 -9.05
N PRO A 35 4.27 -5.21 -8.47
CA PRO A 35 5.12 -6.39 -8.27
C PRO A 35 5.20 -7.31 -9.50
N LEU A 36 4.44 -7.05 -10.57
CA LEU A 36 4.30 -8.00 -11.69
C LEU A 36 5.58 -8.21 -12.52
N LEU A 37 6.63 -7.42 -12.28
CA LEU A 37 7.94 -7.64 -12.88
C LEU A 37 8.80 -8.68 -12.14
N GLY A 38 8.33 -9.18 -11.00
CA GLY A 38 9.03 -10.14 -10.15
C GLY A 38 9.66 -9.52 -8.90
N GLU A 39 10.02 -10.38 -7.95
CA GLU A 39 10.55 -9.97 -6.64
C GLU A 39 11.88 -9.21 -6.77
N ASP A 40 12.73 -9.59 -7.73
CA ASP A 40 13.99 -8.91 -8.02
C ASP A 40 13.82 -7.43 -8.40
N SER A 41 12.65 -7.06 -8.92
CA SER A 41 12.33 -5.67 -9.23
C SER A 41 11.96 -4.83 -8.00
N LEU A 42 11.58 -5.47 -6.90
CA LEU A 42 11.27 -4.80 -5.63
C LEU A 42 12.53 -4.54 -4.80
N GLU A 43 13.56 -5.37 -4.94
CA GLU A 43 14.77 -5.32 -4.10
C GLU A 43 15.43 -3.93 -4.02
N PRO A 44 15.67 -3.20 -5.14
CA PRO A 44 16.26 -1.87 -5.06
C PRO A 44 15.42 -0.87 -4.25
N PHE A 45 14.09 -0.99 -4.31
CA PHE A 45 13.20 -0.14 -3.51
C PHE A 45 13.21 -0.52 -2.04
N VAL A 46 13.31 -1.82 -1.73
CA VAL A 46 13.42 -2.31 -0.35
C VAL A 46 14.71 -1.81 0.29
N ASP A 47 15.83 -1.88 -0.44
CA ASP A 47 17.13 -1.39 0.04
C ASP A 47 17.11 0.12 0.26
N ALA A 48 16.58 0.90 -0.69
CA ALA A 48 16.45 2.34 -0.56
C ALA A 48 15.51 2.74 0.58
N ALA A 49 14.36 2.06 0.72
CA ALA A 49 13.39 2.32 1.80
C ALA A 49 13.98 2.00 3.17
N ALA A 50 14.68 0.87 3.32
CA ALA A 50 15.35 0.52 4.56
C ALA A 50 16.42 1.55 4.96
N ALA A 51 17.22 2.05 4.00
CA ALA A 51 18.25 3.06 4.24
C ALA A 51 17.68 4.43 4.62
N ALA A 52 16.53 4.80 4.05
CA ALA A 52 15.86 6.10 4.25
C ALA A 52 14.78 6.09 5.34
N ALA A 53 14.52 4.96 5.99
CA ALA A 53 13.37 4.75 6.89
C ALA A 53 12.02 5.08 6.22
N ALA A 54 11.90 4.79 4.92
CA ALA A 54 10.69 4.99 4.12
C ALA A 54 9.85 3.71 4.03
N GLY A 55 8.63 3.82 3.53
CA GLY A 55 7.71 2.71 3.32
C GLY A 55 7.47 2.36 1.84
N LEU A 56 6.94 1.17 1.61
CA LEU A 56 6.52 0.69 0.30
C LEU A 56 5.06 0.25 0.37
N PHE A 57 4.25 0.60 -0.65
CA PHE A 57 2.91 0.09 -0.84
C PHE A 57 2.86 -0.74 -2.11
N VAL A 58 2.88 -2.06 -1.98
CA VAL A 58 2.84 -2.97 -3.12
C VAL A 58 1.39 -3.18 -3.58
N LEU A 59 1.13 -3.13 -4.88
CA LEU A 59 -0.19 -3.42 -5.45
C LEU A 59 -0.52 -4.90 -5.26
N VAL A 60 -1.41 -5.23 -4.32
CA VAL A 60 -1.85 -6.61 -4.04
C VAL A 60 -3.19 -6.89 -4.72
N ARG A 61 -4.24 -6.12 -4.43
CA ARG A 61 -5.56 -6.27 -5.06
C ARG A 61 -6.25 -4.91 -5.19
N PRO A 62 -5.86 -4.09 -6.19
CA PRO A 62 -6.42 -2.75 -6.41
C PRO A 62 -7.93 -2.74 -6.68
N SER A 63 -8.54 -1.56 -6.64
CA SER A 63 -9.99 -1.35 -6.70
C SER A 63 -10.60 -1.39 -8.12
N ASN A 64 -9.79 -1.37 -9.17
CA ASN A 64 -10.28 -1.37 -10.55
C ASN A 64 -10.83 -2.74 -10.96
N PRO A 65 -11.92 -2.81 -11.75
CA PRO A 65 -12.54 -4.07 -12.17
C PRO A 65 -11.58 -5.05 -12.86
N GLY A 66 -10.73 -4.56 -13.76
CA GLY A 66 -9.75 -5.39 -14.49
C GLY A 66 -8.65 -6.00 -13.60
N ALA A 67 -8.58 -5.65 -12.31
CA ALA A 67 -7.66 -6.31 -11.39
C ALA A 67 -7.95 -7.81 -11.26
N ALA A 68 -9.23 -8.21 -11.38
CA ALA A 68 -9.64 -9.61 -11.32
C ALA A 68 -9.03 -10.45 -12.43
N ASP A 69 -8.82 -9.90 -13.64
CA ASP A 69 -8.35 -10.64 -14.81
C ASP A 69 -6.99 -11.33 -14.56
N PHE A 70 -6.13 -10.70 -13.75
CA PHE A 70 -4.80 -11.21 -13.43
C PHE A 70 -4.67 -11.62 -11.97
N LEU A 71 -5.14 -10.79 -11.04
CA LEU A 71 -4.82 -10.95 -9.62
C LEU A 71 -5.70 -12.00 -8.93
N ASP A 72 -6.85 -12.36 -9.50
CA ASP A 72 -7.68 -13.47 -9.02
C ASP A 72 -7.37 -14.79 -9.74
N ALA A 73 -6.42 -14.79 -10.71
CA ALA A 73 -6.01 -16.00 -11.41
C ALA A 73 -5.38 -17.01 -10.43
N ASP A 74 -5.80 -18.28 -10.53
CA ASP A 74 -5.25 -19.36 -9.71
C ASP A 74 -3.84 -19.73 -10.17
N THR A 75 -2.90 -19.73 -9.24
CA THR A 75 -1.50 -20.09 -9.46
C THR A 75 -1.19 -21.55 -9.09
N GLY A 76 -2.20 -22.36 -8.77
CA GLY A 76 -2.04 -23.72 -8.22
C GLY A 76 -1.74 -23.76 -6.71
N ALA A 77 -1.43 -22.59 -6.12
CA ALA A 77 -1.25 -22.40 -4.67
C ALA A 77 -2.17 -21.29 -4.13
N GLY A 78 -3.26 -21.04 -4.82
CA GLY A 78 -4.22 -19.98 -4.59
C GLY A 78 -4.08 -18.80 -5.56
N PRO A 79 -4.91 -17.77 -5.42
CA PRO A 79 -4.94 -16.64 -6.35
C PRO A 79 -3.64 -15.82 -6.29
N LEU A 80 -3.30 -15.17 -7.42
CA LEU A 80 -2.05 -14.41 -7.54
C LEU A 80 -1.92 -13.32 -6.47
N HIS A 81 -3.00 -12.64 -6.11
CA HIS A 81 -2.96 -11.61 -5.07
C HIS A 81 -2.54 -12.17 -3.69
N GLU A 82 -2.89 -13.42 -3.35
CA GLU A 82 -2.39 -14.03 -2.11
C GLU A 82 -0.89 -14.36 -2.18
N ARG A 83 -0.39 -14.75 -3.37
CA ARG A 83 1.06 -14.94 -3.54
C ARG A 83 1.80 -13.62 -3.36
N ILE A 84 1.30 -12.53 -3.95
CA ILE A 84 1.88 -11.19 -3.77
C ILE A 84 1.82 -10.77 -2.29
N ALA A 85 0.71 -11.05 -1.60
CA ALA A 85 0.58 -10.78 -0.17
C ALA A 85 1.69 -11.46 0.66
N ARG A 86 2.00 -12.73 0.38
CA ARG A 86 3.10 -13.44 1.05
C ARG A 86 4.48 -12.82 0.76
N VAL A 87 4.69 -12.30 -0.45
CA VAL A 87 5.92 -11.54 -0.77
C VAL A 87 6.00 -10.29 0.11
N VAL A 88 4.91 -9.52 0.23
CA VAL A 88 4.86 -8.33 1.09
C VAL A 88 5.13 -8.67 2.55
N ASP A 89 4.53 -9.73 3.07
CA ASP A 89 4.77 -10.19 4.45
C ASP A 89 6.24 -10.57 4.67
N GLY A 90 6.86 -11.24 3.68
CA GLY A 90 8.29 -11.57 3.71
C GLY A 90 9.23 -10.37 3.78
N LEU A 91 8.77 -9.17 3.38
CA LEU A 91 9.55 -7.93 3.49
C LEU A 91 9.38 -7.24 4.85
N ALA A 92 8.44 -7.70 5.69
CA ALA A 92 8.04 -6.97 6.89
C ALA A 92 9.17 -6.75 7.90
N ASP A 93 10.09 -7.69 8.05
CA ASP A 93 11.23 -7.55 8.98
C ASP A 93 12.28 -6.56 8.46
N ARG A 94 12.47 -6.50 7.14
CA ARG A 94 13.45 -5.60 6.52
C ARG A 94 13.04 -4.13 6.62
N LEU A 95 11.74 -3.86 6.66
CA LEU A 95 11.16 -2.52 6.75
C LEU A 95 10.48 -2.28 8.10
N ALA A 96 10.90 -3.01 9.14
CA ALA A 96 10.38 -2.83 10.48
C ALA A 96 10.84 -1.47 11.06
N GLY A 97 9.89 -0.69 11.56
CA GLY A 97 10.13 0.53 12.32
C GLY A 97 10.01 0.29 13.84
N SER A 98 9.85 1.37 14.59
CA SER A 98 9.63 1.31 16.06
C SER A 98 8.17 0.96 16.44
N GLY A 99 7.24 0.97 15.48
CA GLY A 99 5.82 0.69 15.70
C GLY A 99 5.45 -0.79 15.56
N ALA A 100 4.17 -1.09 15.75
CA ALA A 100 3.63 -2.43 15.60
C ALA A 100 3.55 -2.89 14.13
N PHE A 101 3.49 -1.95 13.19
CA PHE A 101 3.36 -2.22 11.76
C PHE A 101 4.65 -1.94 11.02
N SER A 102 4.84 -2.62 9.89
CA SER A 102 6.01 -2.50 9.04
C SER A 102 5.81 -1.43 7.96
N GLY A 103 6.90 -0.85 7.45
CA GLY A 103 6.92 -0.07 6.23
C GLY A 103 6.62 -0.89 4.95
N ALA A 104 6.55 -2.23 5.03
CA ALA A 104 6.06 -3.08 3.94
C ALA A 104 4.52 -3.07 3.95
N GLY A 105 3.90 -2.20 3.18
CA GLY A 105 2.47 -2.03 3.05
C GLY A 105 1.89 -2.61 1.76
N ALA A 106 0.57 -2.67 1.67
CA ALA A 106 -0.17 -3.23 0.56
C ALA A 106 -1.29 -2.30 0.08
N VAL A 107 -1.48 -2.18 -1.23
CA VAL A 107 -2.65 -1.51 -1.81
C VAL A 107 -3.74 -2.54 -2.03
N ILE A 108 -4.89 -2.34 -1.36
CA ILE A 108 -6.06 -3.21 -1.46
C ILE A 108 -7.30 -2.35 -1.66
N GLY A 109 -8.07 -2.62 -2.70
CA GLY A 109 -9.22 -1.81 -3.07
C GLY A 109 -10.37 -1.90 -2.07
N ALA A 110 -10.88 -0.76 -1.62
CA ALA A 110 -12.06 -0.67 -0.75
C ALA A 110 -13.37 -1.14 -1.42
N THR A 111 -13.37 -1.39 -2.73
CA THR A 111 -14.52 -1.89 -3.49
C THR A 111 -14.74 -3.39 -3.35
N GLU A 112 -13.76 -4.12 -2.83
CA GLU A 112 -13.78 -5.58 -2.69
C GLU A 112 -13.48 -6.03 -1.25
N PRO A 113 -14.32 -5.65 -0.27
CA PRO A 113 -14.05 -5.88 1.15
C PRO A 113 -13.94 -7.37 1.52
N ARG A 114 -14.46 -8.28 0.69
CA ARG A 114 -14.39 -9.74 0.89
C ARG A 114 -12.96 -10.30 0.96
N PHE A 115 -11.96 -9.57 0.46
CA PHE A 115 -10.57 -10.00 0.51
C PHE A 115 -9.83 -9.51 1.78
N LEU A 116 -10.40 -8.55 2.52
CA LEU A 116 -9.67 -7.85 3.59
C LEU A 116 -9.26 -8.78 4.73
N ASP A 117 -10.19 -9.60 5.24
CA ASP A 117 -9.89 -10.52 6.35
C ASP A 117 -8.75 -11.47 5.97
N ARG A 118 -8.88 -12.09 4.78
CA ARG A 118 -7.88 -13.04 4.30
C ARG A 118 -6.51 -12.40 4.05
N LEU A 119 -6.49 -11.21 3.47
CA LEU A 119 -5.24 -10.50 3.22
C LEU A 119 -4.61 -9.97 4.53
N ARG A 120 -5.44 -9.61 5.53
CA ARG A 120 -4.95 -9.27 6.86
C ARG A 120 -4.31 -10.46 7.57
N GLU A 121 -4.89 -11.66 7.46
CA GLU A 121 -4.26 -12.89 7.97
C GLU A 121 -2.90 -13.16 7.33
N LEU A 122 -2.77 -12.93 6.02
CA LEU A 122 -1.51 -13.16 5.28
C LEU A 122 -0.46 -12.07 5.54
N MET A 123 -0.87 -10.86 5.91
CA MET A 123 0.02 -9.71 6.11
C MET A 123 -0.32 -9.01 7.44
N PRO A 124 -0.11 -9.66 8.59
CA PRO A 124 -0.57 -9.15 9.89
C PRO A 124 0.08 -7.82 10.29
N ARG A 125 1.29 -7.54 9.81
CA ARG A 125 2.05 -6.32 10.13
C ARG A 125 2.04 -5.26 9.02
N ALA A 126 1.44 -5.53 7.86
CA ALA A 126 1.39 -4.57 6.76
C ALA A 126 0.41 -3.42 7.05
N ILE A 127 0.78 -2.21 6.65
CA ILE A 127 -0.17 -1.09 6.56
C ILE A 127 -0.94 -1.23 5.24
N PHE A 128 -2.27 -1.26 5.30
CA PHE A 128 -3.11 -1.34 4.11
C PHE A 128 -3.44 0.06 3.59
N LEU A 129 -3.15 0.34 2.33
CA LEU A 129 -3.62 1.52 1.62
C LEU A 129 -4.91 1.14 0.87
N LEU A 130 -6.03 1.77 1.24
CA LEU A 130 -7.38 1.38 0.83
C LEU A 130 -8.03 2.45 -0.07
N PRO A 131 -7.69 2.49 -1.37
CA PRO A 131 -8.33 3.39 -2.32
C PRO A 131 -9.71 2.86 -2.74
N GLY A 132 -10.60 3.80 -3.14
CA GLY A 132 -11.89 3.47 -3.74
C GLY A 132 -13.11 3.76 -2.87
N VAL A 133 -12.94 4.38 -1.71
CA VAL A 133 -14.07 4.82 -0.87
C VAL A 133 -14.81 5.99 -1.53
N GLY A 134 -16.13 5.96 -1.47
CA GLY A 134 -17.01 7.00 -2.02
C GLY A 134 -17.18 6.89 -3.53
N ALA A 135 -16.49 7.72 -4.33
CA ALA A 135 -16.71 7.84 -5.77
C ALA A 135 -16.54 6.56 -6.61
N GLN A 136 -15.88 5.52 -6.08
CA GLN A 136 -15.74 4.21 -6.73
C GLN A 136 -16.70 3.16 -6.16
N GLY A 137 -17.58 3.53 -5.23
CA GLY A 137 -18.60 2.64 -4.64
C GLY A 137 -18.13 1.90 -3.38
N GLY A 138 -16.88 2.06 -2.93
CA GLY A 138 -16.43 1.49 -1.66
C GLY A 138 -17.08 2.19 -0.48
N SER A 139 -17.46 1.41 0.54
CA SER A 139 -18.03 1.91 1.80
C SER A 139 -17.02 1.79 2.93
N ALA A 140 -16.81 2.87 3.67
CA ALA A 140 -15.96 2.84 4.87
C ALA A 140 -16.44 1.78 5.88
N ALA A 141 -17.74 1.64 6.08
CA ALA A 141 -18.31 0.67 7.02
C ALA A 141 -17.98 -0.81 6.72
N ALA A 142 -17.61 -1.12 5.46
CA ALA A 142 -17.24 -2.47 5.06
C ALA A 142 -15.75 -2.80 5.27
N LEU A 143 -14.95 -1.88 5.78
CA LEU A 143 -13.49 -2.02 5.85
C LEU A 143 -12.97 -2.62 7.16
N GLY A 144 -13.86 -3.11 8.05
CA GLY A 144 -13.48 -3.65 9.36
C GLY A 144 -12.34 -4.66 9.32
N GLY A 145 -12.40 -5.61 8.37
CA GLY A 145 -11.36 -6.63 8.19
C GLY A 145 -9.96 -6.11 7.81
N ALA A 146 -9.85 -4.84 7.40
CA ALA A 146 -8.55 -4.23 7.12
C ALA A 146 -7.80 -3.81 8.39
N PHE A 147 -8.48 -3.62 9.50
CA PHE A 147 -7.89 -3.04 10.71
C PHE A 147 -7.41 -4.11 11.68
N ALA A 148 -6.16 -3.99 12.12
CA ALA A 148 -5.55 -4.76 13.21
C ALA A 148 -5.19 -3.83 14.39
N GLY A 149 -5.80 -2.65 14.44
CA GLY A 149 -5.58 -1.60 15.41
C GLY A 149 -5.25 -0.25 14.75
N PRO A 150 -5.13 0.82 15.54
CA PRO A 150 -4.80 2.16 15.03
C PRO A 150 -3.51 2.17 14.22
N GLY A 151 -3.54 2.82 13.04
CA GLY A 151 -2.38 2.92 12.14
C GLY A 151 -2.18 1.72 11.20
N SER A 152 -2.99 0.67 11.28
CA SER A 152 -2.87 -0.50 10.40
C SER A 152 -3.41 -0.29 8.99
N ALA A 153 -4.18 0.76 8.74
CA ALA A 153 -4.72 1.07 7.43
C ALA A 153 -4.86 2.57 7.19
N LEU A 154 -4.69 2.97 5.92
CA LEU A 154 -4.88 4.32 5.39
C LEU A 154 -6.03 4.29 4.38
N VAL A 155 -7.18 4.82 4.76
CA VAL A 155 -8.33 4.93 3.87
C VAL A 155 -8.20 6.20 3.04
N THR A 156 -8.27 6.08 1.70
CA THR A 156 -8.12 7.21 0.81
C THR A 156 -9.40 7.53 0.04
N ALA A 157 -9.76 8.80 -0.01
CA ALA A 157 -10.85 9.33 -0.80
C ALA A 157 -10.41 10.66 -1.42
N SER A 158 -10.56 10.80 -2.74
CA SER A 158 -10.15 12.02 -3.46
C SER A 158 -11.38 12.82 -3.93
N ARG A 159 -12.11 12.32 -4.92
CA ARG A 159 -13.22 13.04 -5.55
C ARG A 159 -14.37 13.34 -4.59
N SER A 160 -14.72 12.42 -3.71
CA SER A 160 -15.78 12.61 -2.72
C SER A 160 -15.47 13.70 -1.69
N ILE A 161 -14.21 13.96 -1.43
CA ILE A 161 -13.77 15.06 -0.57
C ILE A 161 -13.59 16.34 -1.40
N ALA A 162 -12.76 16.29 -2.45
CA ALA A 162 -12.40 17.48 -3.22
C ALA A 162 -13.58 18.16 -3.93
N SER A 163 -14.62 17.39 -4.29
CA SER A 163 -15.84 17.91 -4.96
C SER A 163 -17.01 18.15 -4.00
N ALA A 164 -16.81 17.97 -2.69
CA ALA A 164 -17.83 18.27 -1.70
C ALA A 164 -18.05 19.79 -1.58
N PRO A 165 -19.27 20.25 -1.24
CA PRO A 165 -19.53 21.67 -0.96
C PRO A 165 -18.64 22.21 0.15
N ASP A 166 -18.31 21.40 1.16
CA ASP A 166 -17.33 21.66 2.20
C ASP A 166 -16.39 20.46 2.31
N PRO A 167 -15.18 20.53 1.71
CA PRO A 167 -14.20 19.45 1.77
C PRO A 167 -13.71 19.13 3.18
N ALA A 168 -13.64 20.11 4.08
CA ALA A 168 -13.19 19.89 5.45
C ALA A 168 -14.21 19.05 6.24
N VAL A 169 -15.50 19.34 6.11
CA VAL A 169 -16.57 18.57 6.71
C VAL A 169 -16.57 17.15 6.14
N ALA A 170 -16.49 16.98 4.83
CA ALA A 170 -16.48 15.66 4.19
C ALA A 170 -15.28 14.81 4.63
N ALA A 171 -14.11 15.42 4.80
CA ALA A 171 -12.92 14.72 5.30
C ALA A 171 -13.10 14.27 6.76
N GLU A 172 -13.66 15.15 7.61
CA GLU A 172 -13.90 14.85 9.02
C GLU A 172 -14.98 13.77 9.22
N GLU A 173 -16.02 13.79 8.42
CA GLU A 173 -17.06 12.73 8.43
C GLU A 173 -16.46 11.37 8.07
N LEU A 174 -15.62 11.31 7.02
CA LEU A 174 -14.94 10.07 6.66
C LEU A 174 -13.96 9.63 7.75
N ARG A 175 -13.20 10.57 8.33
CA ARG A 175 -12.29 10.28 9.44
C ARG A 175 -13.05 9.66 10.63
N ALA A 176 -14.18 10.25 11.03
CA ALA A 176 -14.98 9.76 12.13
C ALA A 176 -15.54 8.35 11.87
N GLN A 177 -16.01 8.09 10.63
CA GLN A 177 -16.47 6.75 10.24
C GLN A 177 -15.33 5.72 10.34
N VAL A 178 -14.17 6.03 9.75
CA VAL A 178 -13.00 5.14 9.78
C VAL A 178 -12.54 4.89 11.21
N TRP A 179 -12.50 5.93 12.04
CA TRP A 179 -12.09 5.81 13.44
C TRP A 179 -13.01 4.87 14.23
N SER A 180 -14.32 4.96 14.01
CA SER A 180 -15.30 4.11 14.72
C SER A 180 -15.16 2.61 14.40
N ILE A 181 -14.69 2.26 13.18
CA ILE A 181 -14.49 0.86 12.77
C ILE A 181 -13.09 0.33 13.08
N ALA A 182 -12.12 1.21 13.27
CA ALA A 182 -10.75 0.85 13.62
C ALA A 182 -10.57 0.48 15.12
N GLY A 183 -11.64 0.54 15.92
CA GLY A 183 -11.61 0.25 17.35
C GLY A 183 -11.10 1.42 18.20
N GLY A 184 -11.34 2.65 17.73
CA GLY A 184 -11.08 3.90 18.47
C GLY A 184 -12.08 4.16 19.57
#